data_7e107ab8af34b9d318d4e4a980fab456
#
_entry.id   7e107ab8af34b9d318d4e4a980fab456
#
_cell.length_a   1.000
_cell.length_b   1.000
_cell.length_c   1.000
_cell.angle_alpha   90.00
_cell.angle_beta   90.00
_cell.angle_gamma   90.00
#
_symmetry.space_group_name_H-M   'P 1'
#
loop_
_entity.id
_entity.type
_entity.pdbx_description
1 polymer ?
#
loop_
_entity_poly.entity_id
_entity_poly.type
_entity_poly.pdbx_seq_one_letter_code
_entity_poly.pdbx_strand_id
1 'polypeptide(L)'
;MNLEITKAIKNEVVNFKSPNPAFYEALGHDGMQKLMYSFYDNIYDSDIAHFFPQDPEEFEKVKIKNTKFFIQICGGPSVYDEEMQGKKDLDQYMIDIHKDFSIYLKSRNEWLGTFREVLEELDIDEEIKEDFWQYLDKFSKLTVNRWPKESAYVN
;
A
#
# COMPACT_ATOMS: atom_id res chain seq x y z
N MET A 1 14.93 13.09 4.60
CA MET A 1 13.74 12.45 4.05
C MET A 1 12.90 11.87 5.20
N ASN A 2 11.62 12.14 5.21
CA ASN A 2 10.73 11.69 6.29
C ASN A 2 9.78 10.60 5.81
N LEU A 3 10.07 9.36 6.18
CA LEU A 3 9.22 8.19 5.93
C LEU A 3 8.78 7.59 7.27
N GLU A 4 8.20 8.41 8.12
CA GLU A 4 7.72 8.01 9.43
C GLU A 4 6.42 7.23 9.32
N ILE A 5 6.29 6.18 10.14
CA ILE A 5 5.02 5.45 10.30
C ILE A 5 4.26 6.12 11.45
N THR A 6 3.18 6.83 11.11
CA THR A 6 2.38 7.48 12.15
C THR A 6 1.38 6.49 12.76
N LYS A 7 1.02 6.74 14.02
CA LYS A 7 0.17 5.82 14.77
C LYS A 7 -1.26 5.80 14.22
N ALA A 8 -1.79 4.60 13.99
CA ALA A 8 -3.19 4.43 13.65
C ALA A 8 -4.02 4.35 14.95
N ILE A 9 -5.16 5.03 14.96
CA ILE A 9 -6.05 5.11 16.12
C ILE A 9 -7.43 4.64 15.69
N LYS A 10 -8.04 3.79 16.53
CA LYS A 10 -9.37 3.26 16.24
C LYS A 10 -10.40 4.40 16.08
N ASN A 11 -11.17 4.33 15.01
CA ASN A 11 -12.23 5.29 14.69
C ASN A 11 -11.74 6.71 14.37
N GLU A 12 -10.44 6.91 14.11
CA GLU A 12 -9.98 8.23 13.69
C GLU A 12 -10.50 8.58 12.30
N VAL A 13 -10.66 9.87 12.05
CA VAL A 13 -10.99 10.38 10.73
C VAL A 13 -9.66 10.63 10.01
N VAL A 14 -9.44 9.92 8.90
CA VAL A 14 -8.21 10.03 8.12
C VAL A 14 -8.51 10.74 6.81
N ASN A 15 -7.93 11.92 6.64
CA ASN A 15 -8.02 12.68 5.40
C ASN A 15 -6.74 12.51 4.62
N PHE A 16 -6.85 12.05 3.38
CA PHE A 16 -5.70 11.87 2.51
C PHE A 16 -6.11 12.09 1.07
N LYS A 17 -5.12 12.29 0.23
CA LYS A 17 -5.30 12.46 -1.21
C LYS A 17 -4.41 11.49 -1.96
N SER A 18 -4.75 11.24 -3.22
CA SER A 18 -3.93 10.40 -4.09
C SER A 18 -2.52 10.98 -4.23
N PRO A 19 -1.52 10.14 -4.49
CA PRO A 19 -0.16 10.64 -4.68
C PRO A 19 -0.06 11.63 -5.84
N ASN A 20 0.90 12.54 -5.74
CA ASN A 20 1.19 13.46 -6.83
C ASN A 20 1.61 12.65 -8.07
N PRO A 21 1.10 12.99 -9.27
CA PRO A 21 1.49 12.30 -10.51
C PRO A 21 3.00 12.31 -10.80
N ALA A 22 3.75 13.18 -10.15
CA ALA A 22 5.21 13.22 -10.28
C ALA A 22 5.86 11.88 -9.94
N PHE A 23 5.28 11.10 -9.03
CA PHE A 23 5.81 9.79 -8.69
C PHE A 23 5.76 8.84 -9.88
N TYR A 24 4.60 8.76 -10.53
CA TYR A 24 4.47 7.93 -11.73
C TYR A 24 5.32 8.48 -12.89
N GLU A 25 5.36 9.80 -13.05
CA GLU A 25 6.17 10.41 -14.09
C GLU A 25 7.66 10.09 -13.93
N ALA A 26 8.16 10.06 -12.69
CA ALA A 26 9.55 9.74 -12.41
C ALA A 26 9.88 8.27 -12.68
N LEU A 27 8.95 7.36 -12.38
CA LEU A 27 9.19 5.92 -12.48
C LEU A 27 8.77 5.33 -13.83
N GLY A 28 7.67 5.81 -14.39
CA GLY A 28 7.05 5.21 -15.57
C GLY A 28 6.47 3.83 -15.27
N HIS A 29 5.90 3.20 -16.28
CA HIS A 29 5.29 1.88 -16.14
C HIS A 29 6.31 0.84 -15.64
N ASP A 30 7.48 0.78 -16.26
CA ASP A 30 8.50 -0.21 -15.91
C ASP A 30 9.05 0.01 -14.51
N GLY A 31 9.25 1.27 -14.13
CA GLY A 31 9.72 1.60 -12.78
C GLY A 31 8.70 1.24 -11.71
N MET A 32 7.42 1.49 -11.97
CA MET A 32 6.33 1.10 -11.06
C MET A 32 6.28 -0.43 -10.91
N GLN A 33 6.41 -1.14 -12.00
CA GLN A 33 6.40 -2.60 -11.97
C GLN A 33 7.59 -3.15 -11.16
N LYS A 34 8.77 -2.63 -11.37
CA LYS A 34 9.96 -3.03 -10.60
C LYS A 34 9.80 -2.76 -9.12
N LEU A 35 9.29 -1.59 -8.78
CA LEU A 35 9.03 -1.22 -7.39
C LEU A 35 8.07 -2.20 -6.72
N MET A 36 6.94 -2.44 -7.35
CA MET A 36 5.91 -3.31 -6.79
C MET A 36 6.37 -4.76 -6.69
N TYR A 37 7.10 -5.25 -7.68
CA TYR A 37 7.63 -6.61 -7.64
C TYR A 37 8.69 -6.77 -6.55
N SER A 38 9.57 -5.78 -6.39
CA SER A 38 10.55 -5.80 -5.28
C SER A 38 9.85 -5.80 -3.92
N PHE A 39 8.79 -4.98 -3.80
CA PHE A 39 7.99 -4.94 -2.59
C PHE A 39 7.38 -6.31 -2.27
N TYR A 40 6.71 -6.93 -3.25
CA TYR A 40 6.06 -8.23 -3.02
C TYR A 40 7.04 -9.37 -2.82
N ASP A 41 8.21 -9.32 -3.44
CA ASP A 41 9.26 -10.30 -3.16
C ASP A 41 9.71 -10.23 -1.70
N ASN A 42 9.84 -9.01 -1.16
CA ASN A 42 10.16 -8.82 0.25
C ASN A 42 9.00 -9.22 1.18
N ILE A 43 7.76 -8.94 0.77
CA ILE A 43 6.57 -9.34 1.52
C ILE A 43 6.48 -10.87 1.64
N TYR A 44 6.88 -11.59 0.61
CA TYR A 44 6.86 -13.05 0.62
C TYR A 44 7.72 -13.63 1.74
N ASP A 45 8.78 -12.93 2.11
CA ASP A 45 9.69 -13.31 3.19
C ASP A 45 9.35 -12.65 4.53
N SER A 46 8.23 -11.93 4.61
CA SER A 46 7.86 -11.16 5.81
C SER A 46 6.85 -11.91 6.68
N ASP A 47 6.60 -11.35 7.87
CA ASP A 47 5.62 -11.89 8.83
C ASP A 47 4.18 -11.82 8.33
N ILE A 48 3.90 -11.05 7.28
CA ILE A 48 2.56 -10.94 6.71
C ILE A 48 2.39 -11.72 5.41
N ALA A 49 3.34 -12.58 5.06
CA ALA A 49 3.27 -13.41 3.86
C ALA A 49 1.99 -14.24 3.80
N HIS A 50 1.45 -14.64 4.94
CA HIS A 50 0.24 -15.45 5.03
C HIS A 50 -1.03 -14.76 4.53
N PHE A 51 -1.02 -13.43 4.35
CA PHE A 51 -2.13 -12.70 3.75
C PHE A 51 -2.20 -12.91 2.23
N PHE A 52 -1.17 -13.46 1.64
CA PHE A 52 -1.04 -13.57 0.19
C PHE A 52 -1.04 -15.04 -0.24
N PRO A 53 -1.43 -15.34 -1.50
CA PRO A 53 -1.42 -16.71 -1.99
C PRO A 53 -0.02 -17.33 -1.94
N GLN A 54 0.07 -18.58 -1.53
CA GLN A 54 1.34 -19.31 -1.50
C GLN A 54 1.65 -19.92 -2.87
N ASP A 55 0.65 -20.12 -3.70
CA ASP A 55 0.83 -20.61 -5.07
C ASP A 55 1.48 -19.52 -5.93
N PRO A 56 2.61 -19.80 -6.62
CA PRO A 56 3.30 -18.78 -7.41
C PRO A 56 2.45 -18.13 -8.49
N GLU A 57 1.59 -18.89 -9.16
CA GLU A 57 0.73 -18.34 -10.22
C GLU A 57 -0.32 -17.39 -9.65
N GLU A 58 -0.92 -17.73 -8.51
CA GLU A 58 -1.91 -16.88 -7.87
C GLU A 58 -1.26 -15.63 -7.28
N PHE A 59 -0.05 -15.75 -6.72
CA PHE A 59 0.69 -14.61 -6.22
C PHE A 59 1.08 -13.64 -7.34
N GLU A 60 1.46 -14.18 -8.51
CA GLU A 60 1.77 -13.36 -9.68
C GLU A 60 0.56 -12.51 -10.09
N LYS A 61 -0.65 -13.07 -10.04
CA LYS A 61 -1.88 -12.32 -10.33
C LYS A 61 -2.08 -11.17 -9.36
N VAL A 62 -1.79 -11.36 -8.08
CA VAL A 62 -1.86 -10.31 -7.06
C VAL A 62 -0.86 -9.19 -7.38
N LYS A 63 0.36 -9.54 -7.73
CA LYS A 63 1.40 -8.56 -8.10
C LYS A 63 0.97 -7.71 -9.28
N ILE A 64 0.46 -8.34 -10.33
CA ILE A 64 0.00 -7.65 -11.53
C ILE A 64 -1.15 -6.71 -11.21
N LYS A 65 -2.15 -7.21 -10.50
CA LYS A 65 -3.34 -6.44 -10.16
C LYS A 65 -3.01 -5.22 -9.30
N ASN A 66 -2.19 -5.41 -8.29
CA ASN A 66 -1.82 -4.32 -7.40
C ASN A 66 -0.87 -3.31 -8.06
N THR A 67 -0.03 -3.77 -8.98
CA THR A 67 0.78 -2.86 -9.80
C THR A 67 -0.13 -1.92 -10.60
N LYS A 68 -1.17 -2.47 -11.24
CA LYS A 68 -2.15 -1.67 -11.98
C LYS A 68 -2.88 -0.66 -11.10
N PHE A 69 -3.24 -1.08 -9.89
CA PHE A 69 -3.86 -0.17 -8.91
C PHE A 69 -2.97 1.02 -8.60
N PHE A 70 -1.69 0.77 -8.26
CA PHE A 70 -0.77 1.85 -7.92
C PHE A 70 -0.44 2.74 -9.11
N ILE A 71 -0.34 2.18 -10.31
CA ILE A 71 -0.17 2.99 -11.52
C ILE A 71 -1.32 3.98 -11.67
N GLN A 72 -2.54 3.50 -11.51
CA GLN A 72 -3.71 4.35 -11.69
C GLN A 72 -3.85 5.42 -10.62
N ILE A 73 -3.69 5.07 -9.34
CA ILE A 73 -3.83 6.07 -8.27
C ILE A 73 -2.72 7.12 -8.28
N CYS A 74 -1.57 6.79 -8.88
CA CYS A 74 -0.47 7.73 -9.04
C CYS A 74 -0.60 8.61 -10.28
N GLY A 75 -1.76 8.59 -10.93
CA GLY A 75 -2.03 9.46 -12.09
C GLY A 75 -1.61 8.87 -13.43
N GLY A 76 -1.23 7.61 -13.49
CA GLY A 76 -0.95 6.90 -14.73
C GLY A 76 -2.24 6.46 -15.45
N PRO A 77 -2.11 5.65 -16.52
CA PRO A 77 -3.29 5.17 -17.24
C PRO A 77 -4.27 4.39 -16.39
N SER A 78 -5.56 4.43 -16.72
CA SER A 78 -6.64 3.78 -15.97
C SER A 78 -6.69 2.27 -16.17
N VAL A 79 -5.55 1.60 -16.05
CA VAL A 79 -5.40 0.16 -16.32
C VAL A 79 -6.13 -0.72 -15.30
N TYR A 80 -6.30 -0.23 -14.07
CA TYR A 80 -7.02 -0.96 -13.04
C TYR A 80 -8.53 -0.94 -13.29
N ASP A 81 -9.07 0.20 -13.73
CA ASP A 81 -10.49 0.32 -14.08
C ASP A 81 -10.86 -0.61 -15.24
N GLU A 82 -9.98 -0.74 -16.22
CA GLU A 82 -10.19 -1.65 -17.36
C GLU A 82 -10.38 -3.09 -16.88
N GLU A 83 -9.60 -3.52 -15.89
CA GLU A 83 -9.70 -4.86 -15.33
C GLU A 83 -10.88 -5.01 -14.38
N MET A 84 -11.19 -3.97 -13.61
CA MET A 84 -12.21 -4.01 -12.56
C MET A 84 -13.58 -3.49 -13.02
N GLN A 85 -13.73 -3.19 -14.29
CA GLN A 85 -15.00 -2.81 -14.92
C GLN A 85 -15.73 -1.65 -14.25
N GLY A 86 -15.00 -0.55 -13.99
CA GLY A 86 -15.62 0.70 -13.60
C GLY A 86 -15.93 0.89 -12.14
N LYS A 87 -15.16 0.31 -11.25
CA LYS A 87 -15.23 0.66 -9.83
C LYS A 87 -14.81 2.12 -9.66
N LYS A 88 -15.70 2.95 -9.10
CA LYS A 88 -15.51 4.40 -9.09
C LYS A 88 -14.60 4.93 -8.00
N ASP A 89 -14.62 4.32 -6.82
CA ASP A 89 -13.78 4.73 -5.69
C ASP A 89 -12.82 3.60 -5.36
N LEU A 90 -11.60 3.70 -5.91
CA LEU A 90 -10.59 2.66 -5.76
C LEU A 90 -10.11 2.51 -4.32
N ASP A 91 -9.97 3.64 -3.61
CA ASP A 91 -9.52 3.58 -2.21
C ASP A 91 -10.55 2.87 -1.34
N GLN A 92 -11.83 3.22 -1.51
CA GLN A 92 -12.90 2.55 -0.77
C GLN A 92 -13.01 1.08 -1.14
N TYR A 93 -12.86 0.75 -2.41
CA TYR A 93 -12.88 -0.64 -2.87
C TYR A 93 -11.74 -1.44 -2.21
N MET A 94 -10.54 -0.87 -2.15
CA MET A 94 -9.40 -1.52 -1.50
C MET A 94 -9.64 -1.72 0.00
N ILE A 95 -10.22 -0.73 0.67
CA ILE A 95 -10.59 -0.88 2.08
C ILE A 95 -11.57 -2.02 2.26
N ASP A 96 -12.59 -2.09 1.40
CA ASP A 96 -13.65 -3.10 1.50
C ASP A 96 -13.12 -4.53 1.31
N ILE A 97 -12.22 -4.74 0.34
CA ILE A 97 -11.67 -6.10 0.14
C ILE A 97 -10.74 -6.53 1.27
N HIS A 98 -10.14 -5.58 1.99
CA HIS A 98 -9.30 -5.90 3.14
C HIS A 98 -10.09 -6.31 4.38
N LYS A 99 -11.41 -6.07 4.41
CA LYS A 99 -12.25 -6.47 5.53
C LYS A 99 -12.30 -7.98 5.76
N ASP A 100 -12.00 -8.76 4.73
CA ASP A 100 -11.96 -10.22 4.83
C ASP A 100 -10.69 -10.74 5.52
N PHE A 101 -9.73 -9.85 5.78
CA PHE A 101 -8.48 -10.20 6.47
C PHE A 101 -8.48 -9.65 7.88
N SER A 102 -7.72 -10.27 8.77
CA SER A 102 -7.50 -9.75 10.12
C SER A 102 -6.25 -8.89 10.11
N ILE A 103 -6.42 -7.58 10.02
CA ILE A 103 -5.31 -6.63 9.91
C ILE A 103 -5.12 -5.90 11.24
N TYR A 104 -3.98 -6.15 11.85
CA TYR A 104 -3.58 -5.57 13.13
C TYR A 104 -2.66 -4.37 12.90
N LEU A 105 -2.40 -3.62 13.96
CA LEU A 105 -1.39 -2.55 13.93
C LEU A 105 -0.03 -3.09 13.49
N LYS A 106 0.34 -4.27 13.98
CA LYS A 106 1.60 -4.91 13.61
C LYS A 106 1.66 -5.26 12.12
N SER A 107 0.53 -5.71 11.55
CA SER A 107 0.45 -6.02 10.12
C SER A 107 0.70 -4.79 9.27
N ARG A 108 0.10 -3.67 9.65
CA ARG A 108 0.30 -2.38 8.99
C ARG A 108 1.77 -1.94 9.08
N ASN A 109 2.37 -2.05 10.24
CA ASN A 109 3.77 -1.67 10.44
C ASN A 109 4.71 -2.50 9.56
N GLU A 110 4.45 -3.78 9.44
CA GLU A 110 5.23 -4.68 8.59
C GLU A 110 5.10 -4.31 7.11
N TRP A 111 3.88 -4.03 6.67
CA TRP A 111 3.61 -3.62 5.30
C TRP A 111 4.31 -2.31 4.95
N LEU A 112 4.17 -1.31 5.82
CA LEU A 112 4.81 -0.01 5.63
C LEU A 112 6.34 -0.11 5.71
N GLY A 113 6.87 -0.89 6.64
CA GLY A 113 8.32 -1.07 6.77
C GLY A 113 8.92 -1.70 5.53
N THR A 114 8.21 -2.66 4.94
CA THR A 114 8.66 -3.31 3.69
C THR A 114 8.62 -2.32 2.53
N PHE A 115 7.57 -1.51 2.42
CA PHE A 115 7.49 -0.47 1.40
C PHE A 115 8.60 0.56 1.56
N ARG A 116 8.89 0.96 2.79
CA ARG A 116 9.95 1.93 3.08
C ARG A 116 11.30 1.46 2.58
N GLU A 117 11.62 0.19 2.76
CA GLU A 117 12.88 -0.37 2.30
C GLU A 117 13.06 -0.20 0.78
N VAL A 118 12.03 -0.51 0.00
CA VAL A 118 12.13 -0.39 -1.45
C VAL A 118 12.07 1.07 -1.92
N LEU A 119 11.35 1.94 -1.20
CA LEU A 119 11.33 3.37 -1.53
C LEU A 119 12.69 4.03 -1.29
N GLU A 120 13.37 3.68 -0.21
CA GLU A 120 14.67 4.25 0.11
C GLU A 120 15.71 3.97 -0.97
N GLU A 121 15.56 2.87 -1.70
CA GLU A 121 16.49 2.48 -2.77
C GLU A 121 16.23 3.21 -4.09
N LEU A 122 15.09 3.89 -4.24
CA LEU A 122 14.79 4.60 -5.47
C LEU A 122 15.65 5.86 -5.65
N ASP A 123 16.15 6.06 -6.87
CA ASP A 123 16.93 7.25 -7.22
C ASP A 123 16.00 8.31 -7.83
N ILE A 124 15.16 8.91 -7.01
CA ILE A 124 14.25 10.00 -7.37
C ILE A 124 14.26 11.04 -6.24
N ASP A 125 13.67 12.21 -6.50
CA ASP A 125 13.62 13.29 -5.50
C ASP A 125 12.94 12.83 -4.21
N GLU A 126 13.54 13.23 -3.08
CA GLU A 126 13.01 12.88 -1.77
C GLU A 126 11.59 13.40 -1.53
N GLU A 127 11.28 14.59 -2.03
CA GLU A 127 9.94 15.16 -1.91
C GLU A 127 8.87 14.31 -2.59
N ILE A 128 9.22 13.72 -3.74
CA ILE A 128 8.34 12.83 -4.48
C ILE A 128 8.10 11.54 -3.69
N LYS A 129 9.16 10.99 -3.09
CA LYS A 129 9.05 9.80 -2.23
C LYS A 129 8.17 10.07 -1.01
N GLU A 130 8.37 11.22 -0.36
CA GLU A 130 7.61 11.58 0.83
C GLU A 130 6.13 11.76 0.52
N ASP A 131 5.80 12.35 -0.63
CA ASP A 131 4.41 12.51 -1.05
C ASP A 131 3.73 11.15 -1.22
N PHE A 132 4.39 10.22 -1.91
CA PHE A 132 3.86 8.87 -2.07
C PHE A 132 3.73 8.16 -0.72
N TRP A 133 4.73 8.32 0.15
CA TRP A 133 4.70 7.74 1.49
C TRP A 133 3.52 8.26 2.32
N GLN A 134 3.21 9.55 2.23
CA GLN A 134 2.07 10.13 2.95
C GLN A 134 0.77 9.43 2.58
N TYR A 135 0.61 9.10 1.30
CA TYR A 135 -0.56 8.33 0.87
C TYR A 135 -0.57 6.93 1.51
N LEU A 136 0.56 6.22 1.45
CA LEU A 136 0.65 4.87 2.02
C LEU A 136 0.38 4.87 3.53
N ASP A 137 0.98 5.80 4.25
CA ASP A 137 0.83 5.91 5.69
C ASP A 137 -0.62 6.17 6.09
N LYS A 138 -1.26 7.11 5.42
CA LYS A 138 -2.64 7.49 5.75
C LYS A 138 -3.65 6.45 5.27
N PHE A 139 -3.54 5.99 4.05
CA PHE A 139 -4.45 4.99 3.51
C PHE A 139 -4.43 3.71 4.34
N SER A 140 -3.26 3.24 4.70
CA SER A 140 -3.12 1.99 5.45
C SER A 140 -3.77 2.02 6.83
N LYS A 141 -3.96 3.21 7.41
CA LYS A 141 -4.69 3.34 8.68
C LYS A 141 -6.12 2.83 8.57
N LEU A 142 -6.73 3.02 7.40
CA LEU A 142 -8.12 2.62 7.15
C LEU A 142 -8.28 1.13 6.93
N THR A 143 -7.20 0.40 6.70
CA THR A 143 -7.24 -1.05 6.50
C THR A 143 -7.17 -1.83 7.83
N VAL A 144 -6.71 -1.22 8.91
CA VAL A 144 -6.63 -1.89 10.21
C VAL A 144 -8.04 -2.16 10.71
N ASN A 145 -8.32 -3.42 11.05
CA ASN A 145 -9.66 -3.84 11.47
C ASN A 145 -9.65 -4.74 12.72
N ARG A 146 -8.49 -4.96 13.29
CA ARG A 146 -8.32 -5.69 14.57
C ARG A 146 -7.51 -4.81 15.51
N TRP A 147 -8.17 -4.34 16.56
CA TRP A 147 -7.58 -3.40 17.49
C TRP A 147 -7.31 -4.08 18.83
N PRO A 148 -6.25 -3.66 19.56
CA PRO A 148 -6.02 -4.16 20.90
C PRO A 148 -7.21 -3.82 21.79
N LYS A 149 -7.44 -4.63 22.82
CA LYS A 149 -8.44 -4.28 23.83
C LYS A 149 -8.03 -2.98 24.51
N GLU A 150 -9.03 -2.19 24.92
CA GLU A 150 -8.78 -0.89 25.55
C GLU A 150 -7.76 -0.95 26.68
N SER A 151 -7.81 -2.01 27.50
CA SER A 151 -6.85 -2.23 28.59
C SER A 151 -5.40 -2.32 28.11
N ALA A 152 -5.15 -2.67 26.86
CA ALA A 152 -3.81 -2.76 26.31
C ALA A 152 -3.15 -1.38 26.11
N TYR A 153 -3.93 -0.31 26.11
CA TYR A 153 -3.43 1.06 25.94
C TYR A 153 -3.08 1.73 27.25
N VAL A 154 -3.46 1.14 28.36
CA VAL A 154 -3.32 1.76 29.68
C VAL A 154 -1.94 1.49 30.29
N ASN A 155 -1.22 0.57 29.74
CA ASN A 155 0.07 0.15 30.29
C ASN A 155 1.25 0.89 29.67
#